data_042ed04ae9ee01f26226011c1e63ef15
#
_entry.id   042ed04ae9ee01f26226011c1e63ef15
#
_cell.length_a   1.000
_cell.length_b   1.000
_cell.length_c   1.000
_cell.angle_alpha   90.00
_cell.angle_beta   90.00
_cell.angle_gamma   90.00
#
_symmetry.space_group_name_H-M   'P 1'
#
loop_
_entity.id
_entity.type
_entity.pdbx_description
1 polymer ?
#
loop_
_entity_poly.entity_id
_entity_poly.type
_entity_poly.pdbx_seq_one_letter_code
_entity_poly.pdbx_strand_id
1 'polypeptide(L)'
;MLTKKLMREILSHAEDEYPNELCGVVSGGKYFRCRNAAKDPTKEVVMDKYDMLEFADKIEAFVHSHPDASSRMSQSDKVQMEFFGVPYIIVGYPAGDFGFYVPTGYKAPLLGRQFYHGILDCYTLVRDFYAREMGISIPDFERADKWWEDEHSTSLYMQNFAEAGFEPVDNLQYGDVIICTVGDTKYPNHALIYLGENGKFRSEETTDTFGTNMFLHHMYGRKSTREVYGDQWKDKTKVVVRHKEKL
;
A
#
# COMPACT_ATOMS: atom_id res chain seq x y z
N MET A 1 -26.70 1.05 7.83
CA MET A 1 -27.53 1.23 6.61
C MET A 1 -27.51 2.71 6.22
N LEU A 2 -27.24 3.02 4.95
CA LEU A 2 -27.21 4.40 4.41
C LEU A 2 -28.63 5.01 4.41
N THR A 3 -28.91 5.88 5.37
CA THR A 3 -30.19 6.61 5.40
C THR A 3 -30.13 7.86 4.52
N LYS A 4 -31.29 8.35 4.05
CA LYS A 4 -31.35 9.61 3.28
C LYS A 4 -30.80 10.82 4.05
N LYS A 5 -30.89 10.80 5.38
CA LYS A 5 -30.33 11.84 6.24
C LYS A 5 -28.81 11.78 6.21
N LEU A 6 -28.24 10.59 6.42
CA LEU A 6 -26.80 10.37 6.41
C LEU A 6 -26.18 10.77 5.07
N MET A 7 -26.80 10.36 3.95
CA MET A 7 -26.35 10.72 2.61
C MET A 7 -26.32 12.25 2.38
N ARG A 8 -27.31 12.98 2.88
CA ARG A 8 -27.34 14.45 2.77
C ARG A 8 -26.24 15.11 3.58
N GLU A 9 -25.98 14.63 4.80
CA GLU A 9 -24.90 15.14 5.66
C GLU A 9 -23.53 14.90 5.04
N ILE A 10 -23.31 13.73 4.46
CA ILE A 10 -22.06 13.37 3.73
C ILE A 10 -21.89 14.24 2.48
N LEU A 11 -22.94 14.40 1.65
CA LEU A 11 -22.89 15.26 0.46
C LEU A 11 -22.58 16.70 0.80
N SER A 12 -23.19 17.25 1.85
CA SER A 12 -22.88 18.61 2.29
C SER A 12 -21.43 18.76 2.71
N HIS A 13 -20.85 17.73 3.34
CA HIS A 13 -19.42 17.75 3.70
C HIS A 13 -18.54 17.63 2.46
N ALA A 14 -18.93 16.80 1.48
CA ALA A 14 -18.19 16.69 0.22
C ALA A 14 -18.18 18.01 -0.57
N GLU A 15 -19.28 18.77 -0.55
CA GLU A 15 -19.37 20.09 -1.15
C GLU A 15 -18.46 21.11 -0.44
N ASP A 16 -18.46 21.09 0.90
CA ASP A 16 -17.65 22.01 1.71
C ASP A 16 -16.14 21.77 1.54
N GLU A 17 -15.71 20.50 1.38
CA GLU A 17 -14.30 20.12 1.27
C GLU A 17 -13.76 20.16 -0.16
N TYR A 18 -14.63 20.10 -1.20
CA TYR A 18 -14.19 20.06 -2.59
C TYR A 18 -13.23 21.21 -2.94
N PRO A 19 -12.09 20.98 -3.61
CA PRO A 19 -11.67 19.74 -4.30
C PRO A 19 -10.90 18.71 -3.45
N ASN A 20 -10.85 18.89 -2.12
CA ASN A 20 -10.24 17.90 -1.24
C ASN A 20 -11.16 16.69 -1.04
N GLU A 21 -10.58 15.56 -0.69
CA GLU A 21 -11.35 14.42 -0.22
C GLU A 21 -11.88 14.70 1.20
N LEU A 22 -13.18 14.58 1.40
CA LEU A 22 -13.76 14.59 2.74
C LEU A 22 -13.27 13.36 3.52
N CYS A 23 -13.22 13.49 4.83
CA CYS A 23 -12.91 12.43 5.78
C CYS A 23 -13.93 12.42 6.91
N GLY A 24 -14.43 11.26 7.30
CA GLY A 24 -15.37 11.15 8.39
C GLY A 24 -15.65 9.72 8.83
N VAL A 25 -16.45 9.58 9.90
CA VAL A 25 -16.86 8.29 10.44
C VAL A 25 -18.36 8.24 10.67
N VAL A 26 -18.92 7.02 10.64
CA VAL A 26 -20.24 6.73 11.19
C VAL A 26 -20.06 6.05 12.54
N SER A 27 -20.73 6.57 13.56
CA SER A 27 -20.73 6.02 14.91
C SER A 27 -22.10 6.22 15.55
N GLY A 28 -22.67 5.19 16.17
CA GLY A 28 -24.03 5.23 16.74
C GLY A 28 -25.10 5.63 15.71
N GLY A 29 -24.91 5.24 14.44
CA GLY A 29 -25.80 5.58 13.33
C GLY A 29 -25.80 7.04 12.90
N LYS A 30 -24.82 7.85 13.39
CA LYS A 30 -24.65 9.29 13.06
C LYS A 30 -23.34 9.49 12.32
N TYR A 31 -23.33 10.48 11.42
CA TYR A 31 -22.14 10.91 10.71
C TYR A 31 -21.38 11.97 11.51
N PHE A 32 -20.07 11.83 11.58
CA PHE A 32 -19.14 12.79 12.18
C PHE A 32 -18.11 13.17 11.15
N ARG A 33 -17.95 14.47 10.91
CA ARG A 33 -16.91 15.03 10.06
C ARG A 33 -15.58 14.91 10.79
N CYS A 34 -14.54 14.45 10.09
CA CYS A 34 -13.18 14.37 10.58
C CYS A 34 -12.27 15.19 9.67
N ARG A 35 -11.11 15.58 10.17
CA ARG A 35 -10.13 16.32 9.40
C ARG A 35 -9.32 15.36 8.54
N ASN A 36 -9.20 15.66 7.25
CA ASN A 36 -8.22 15.03 6.37
C ASN A 36 -6.83 15.69 6.60
N ALA A 37 -5.93 14.98 7.25
CA ALA A 37 -4.56 15.42 7.57
C ALA A 37 -3.54 15.02 6.51
N ALA A 38 -3.97 14.56 5.32
CA ALA A 38 -3.09 14.21 4.23
C ALA A 38 -2.27 15.41 3.75
N LYS A 39 -1.07 15.15 3.25
CA LYS A 39 -0.20 16.17 2.66
C LYS A 39 -0.79 16.74 1.35
N ASP A 40 -1.44 15.89 0.57
CA ASP A 40 -2.21 16.28 -0.62
C ASP A 40 -3.65 15.75 -0.48
N PRO A 41 -4.52 16.50 0.21
CA PRO A 41 -5.89 16.05 0.49
C PRO A 41 -6.78 15.95 -0.76
N THR A 42 -6.30 16.39 -1.92
CA THR A 42 -7.02 16.23 -3.20
C THR A 42 -6.87 14.82 -3.80
N LYS A 43 -5.99 13.97 -3.24
CA LYS A 43 -5.64 12.66 -3.78
C LYS A 43 -5.65 11.52 -2.77
N GLU A 44 -5.68 11.86 -1.49
CA GLU A 44 -5.54 10.87 -0.43
C GLU A 44 -6.25 11.32 0.85
N VAL A 45 -6.67 10.33 1.62
CA VAL A 45 -7.27 10.53 2.94
C VAL A 45 -6.36 9.98 4.02
N VAL A 46 -5.97 10.85 4.95
CA VAL A 46 -5.34 10.48 6.22
C VAL A 46 -6.16 11.10 7.33
N MET A 47 -6.93 10.28 8.04
CA MET A 47 -7.74 10.77 9.14
C MET A 47 -6.86 11.30 10.27
N ASP A 48 -7.22 12.46 10.80
CA ASP A 48 -6.51 13.04 11.94
C ASP A 48 -6.46 12.05 13.12
N LYS A 49 -5.30 11.94 13.76
CA LYS A 49 -5.09 10.97 14.85
C LYS A 49 -5.96 11.20 16.08
N TYR A 50 -6.36 12.44 16.34
CA TYR A 50 -7.23 12.77 17.47
C TYR A 50 -8.67 12.35 17.18
N ASP A 51 -9.15 12.55 15.94
CA ASP A 51 -10.45 12.06 15.49
C ASP A 51 -10.49 10.52 15.53
N MET A 52 -9.41 9.85 15.11
CA MET A 52 -9.29 8.40 15.21
C MET A 52 -9.38 7.89 16.65
N LEU A 53 -8.72 8.57 17.59
CA LEU A 53 -8.75 8.19 19.01
C LEU A 53 -10.13 8.41 19.65
N GLU A 54 -10.85 9.47 19.27
CA GLU A 54 -12.18 9.78 19.79
C GLU A 54 -13.21 8.67 19.46
N PHE A 55 -13.08 8.08 18.26
CA PHE A 55 -14.04 7.09 17.79
C PHE A 55 -13.52 5.64 17.81
N ALA A 56 -12.26 5.38 18.21
CA ALA A 56 -11.51 4.14 17.97
C ALA A 56 -12.33 2.82 18.03
N ASP A 57 -13.07 2.59 19.12
CA ASP A 57 -13.84 1.35 19.34
C ASP A 57 -15.32 1.47 18.91
N LYS A 58 -15.71 2.56 18.25
CA LYS A 58 -17.11 2.89 17.94
C LYS A 58 -17.36 3.16 16.45
N ILE A 59 -16.35 2.96 15.61
CA ILE A 59 -16.46 3.21 14.17
C ILE A 59 -17.29 2.11 13.54
N GLU A 60 -18.45 2.46 13.00
CA GLU A 60 -19.33 1.57 12.24
C GLU A 60 -19.01 1.58 10.75
N ALA A 61 -18.51 2.71 10.23
CA ALA A 61 -18.00 2.85 8.89
C ALA A 61 -17.04 4.04 8.79
N PHE A 62 -15.98 3.92 7.99
CA PHE A 62 -15.21 5.05 7.48
C PHE A 62 -15.91 5.68 6.27
N VAL A 63 -15.79 7.00 6.15
CA VAL A 63 -16.41 7.77 5.07
C VAL A 63 -15.36 8.65 4.39
N HIS A 64 -15.29 8.61 3.05
CA HIS A 64 -14.48 9.55 2.28
C HIS A 64 -15.14 9.86 0.93
N SER A 65 -14.64 10.88 0.24
CA SER A 65 -15.09 11.23 -1.11
C SER A 65 -14.01 10.97 -2.15
N HIS A 66 -14.46 10.80 -3.39
CA HIS A 66 -13.62 10.82 -4.58
C HIS A 66 -13.97 12.06 -5.41
N PRO A 67 -13.19 13.16 -5.32
CA PRO A 67 -13.38 14.33 -6.17
C PRO A 67 -13.21 13.98 -7.65
N ASP A 68 -14.13 14.45 -8.48
CA ASP A 68 -14.16 14.24 -9.94
C ASP A 68 -14.15 12.76 -10.39
N ALA A 69 -14.50 11.85 -9.47
CA ALA A 69 -14.54 10.41 -9.73
C ALA A 69 -15.80 9.77 -9.13
N SER A 70 -16.05 8.53 -9.50
CA SER A 70 -17.19 7.76 -8.97
C SER A 70 -16.88 7.20 -7.57
N SER A 71 -17.93 6.79 -6.87
CA SER A 71 -17.83 6.13 -5.55
C SER A 71 -17.20 4.72 -5.58
N ARG A 72 -16.65 4.26 -6.72
CA ARG A 72 -16.01 2.94 -6.82
C ARG A 72 -14.71 2.88 -6.02
N MET A 73 -14.56 1.81 -5.25
CA MET A 73 -13.33 1.57 -4.49
C MET A 73 -12.10 1.47 -5.39
N SER A 74 -11.06 2.20 -5.03
CA SER A 74 -9.69 1.95 -5.51
C SER A 74 -9.10 0.65 -4.92
N GLN A 75 -7.93 0.24 -5.38
CA GLN A 75 -7.23 -0.87 -4.72
C GLN A 75 -6.75 -0.50 -3.31
N SER A 76 -6.38 0.77 -3.10
CA SER A 76 -6.01 1.30 -1.79
C SER A 76 -7.16 1.20 -0.80
N ASP A 77 -8.36 1.66 -1.19
CA ASP A 77 -9.55 1.61 -0.33
C ASP A 77 -9.86 0.17 0.10
N LYS A 78 -9.80 -0.78 -0.84
CA LYS A 78 -10.05 -2.19 -0.55
C LYS A 78 -9.08 -2.73 0.49
N VAL A 79 -7.79 -2.47 0.32
CA VAL A 79 -6.74 -2.95 1.24
C VAL A 79 -6.88 -2.32 2.62
N GLN A 80 -7.13 -1.00 2.66
CA GLN A 80 -7.33 -0.29 3.94
C GLN A 80 -8.61 -0.75 4.65
N MET A 81 -9.71 -0.95 3.91
CA MET A 81 -10.95 -1.49 4.47
C MET A 81 -10.73 -2.88 5.11
N GLU A 82 -10.00 -3.77 4.43
CA GLU A 82 -9.65 -5.08 4.99
C GLU A 82 -8.74 -4.97 6.23
N PHE A 83 -7.78 -4.04 6.20
CA PHE A 83 -6.85 -3.81 7.30
C PHE A 83 -7.59 -3.33 8.58
N PHE A 84 -8.50 -2.37 8.43
CA PHE A 84 -9.29 -1.88 9.57
C PHE A 84 -10.45 -2.82 9.96
N GLY A 85 -10.88 -3.70 9.07
CA GLY A 85 -12.01 -4.60 9.31
C GLY A 85 -13.35 -3.88 9.45
N VAL A 86 -13.45 -2.63 8.94
CA VAL A 86 -14.60 -1.73 9.11
C VAL A 86 -15.16 -1.36 7.73
N PRO A 87 -16.51 -1.33 7.56
CA PRO A 87 -17.15 -0.89 6.32
C PRO A 87 -16.72 0.49 5.85
N TYR A 88 -16.74 0.71 4.54
CA TYR A 88 -16.47 2.00 3.89
C TYR A 88 -17.72 2.54 3.20
N ILE A 89 -17.96 3.83 3.35
CA ILE A 89 -18.91 4.62 2.57
C ILE A 89 -18.11 5.60 1.72
N ILE A 90 -18.25 5.49 0.42
CA ILE A 90 -17.55 6.36 -0.53
C ILE A 90 -18.60 7.17 -1.30
N VAL A 91 -18.35 8.47 -1.44
CA VAL A 91 -19.18 9.35 -2.28
C VAL A 91 -18.37 9.89 -3.44
N GLY A 92 -18.86 9.72 -4.66
CA GLY A 92 -18.32 10.40 -5.84
C GLY A 92 -18.87 11.83 -5.90
N TYR A 93 -18.01 12.83 -5.90
CA TYR A 93 -18.43 14.24 -5.97
C TYR A 93 -17.80 14.94 -7.18
N PRO A 94 -18.55 15.77 -7.96
CA PRO A 94 -19.89 16.27 -7.69
C PRO A 94 -21.07 15.37 -8.19
N ALA A 95 -20.80 14.17 -8.71
CA ALA A 95 -21.84 13.29 -9.26
C ALA A 95 -22.89 12.87 -8.20
N GLY A 96 -22.50 12.77 -6.92
CA GLY A 96 -23.38 12.44 -5.81
C GLY A 96 -23.75 10.96 -5.72
N ASP A 97 -23.02 10.07 -6.41
CA ASP A 97 -23.19 8.63 -6.28
C ASP A 97 -22.54 8.09 -4.98
N PHE A 98 -23.14 7.04 -4.42
CA PHE A 98 -22.69 6.43 -3.17
C PHE A 98 -22.36 4.95 -3.36
N GLY A 99 -21.25 4.52 -2.76
CA GLY A 99 -20.89 3.14 -2.53
C GLY A 99 -20.89 2.79 -1.04
N PHE A 100 -21.43 1.63 -0.68
CA PHE A 100 -21.29 1.05 0.65
C PHE A 100 -20.61 -0.31 0.52
N TYR A 101 -19.48 -0.47 1.18
CA TYR A 101 -18.62 -1.64 1.04
C TYR A 101 -18.33 -2.25 2.40
N VAL A 102 -18.21 -3.56 2.42
CA VAL A 102 -17.86 -4.32 3.63
C VAL A 102 -16.61 -5.17 3.36
N PRO A 103 -15.81 -5.48 4.38
CA PRO A 103 -14.67 -6.38 4.23
C PRO A 103 -15.09 -7.72 3.63
N THR A 104 -14.30 -8.21 2.67
CA THR A 104 -14.56 -9.44 1.90
C THR A 104 -13.41 -10.42 1.90
N GLY A 105 -12.31 -10.10 2.58
CA GLY A 105 -11.06 -10.84 2.51
C GLY A 105 -10.22 -10.49 1.27
N TYR A 106 -10.44 -9.31 0.66
CA TYR A 106 -9.71 -8.88 -0.53
C TYR A 106 -8.21 -8.81 -0.26
N LYS A 107 -7.44 -9.38 -1.18
CA LYS A 107 -5.97 -9.25 -1.22
C LYS A 107 -5.57 -8.67 -2.57
N ALA A 108 -4.82 -7.56 -2.54
CA ALA A 108 -4.31 -6.97 -3.77
C ALA A 108 -3.39 -7.98 -4.49
N PRO A 109 -3.44 -8.12 -5.82
CA PRO A 109 -2.57 -9.04 -6.53
C PRO A 109 -1.09 -8.69 -6.31
N LEU A 110 -0.18 -9.65 -6.39
CA LEU A 110 1.26 -9.37 -6.35
C LEU A 110 1.73 -8.76 -7.67
N LEU A 111 1.14 -9.18 -8.78
CA LEU A 111 1.46 -8.69 -10.12
C LEU A 111 0.38 -7.73 -10.62
N GLY A 112 0.79 -6.58 -11.16
CA GLY A 112 -0.13 -5.60 -11.76
C GLY A 112 -0.88 -4.72 -10.76
N ARG A 113 -0.50 -4.72 -9.46
CA ARG A 113 -1.11 -3.85 -8.45
C ARG A 113 -0.74 -2.39 -8.68
N GLN A 114 -1.67 -1.49 -8.36
CA GLN A 114 -1.43 -0.06 -8.41
C GLN A 114 -0.53 0.38 -7.24
N PHE A 115 0.26 1.42 -7.47
CA PHE A 115 1.14 1.97 -6.45
C PHE A 115 0.39 2.97 -5.56
N TYR A 116 0.48 2.76 -4.25
CA TYR A 116 0.08 3.70 -3.21
C TYR A 116 1.11 3.65 -2.09
N HIS A 117 1.80 4.77 -1.86
CA HIS A 117 2.87 4.80 -0.87
C HIS A 117 2.35 4.39 0.52
N GLY A 118 3.13 3.58 1.24
CA GLY A 118 2.76 3.09 2.58
C GLY A 118 1.71 1.98 2.61
N ILE A 119 0.90 1.82 1.55
CA ILE A 119 -0.21 0.86 1.48
C ILE A 119 0.06 -0.25 0.46
N LEU A 120 0.44 0.12 -0.76
CA LEU A 120 0.75 -0.78 -1.89
C LEU A 120 2.03 -0.27 -2.56
N ASP A 121 3.17 -0.43 -1.92
CA ASP A 121 4.49 -0.02 -2.39
C ASP A 121 5.45 -1.22 -2.49
N CYS A 122 6.73 -0.95 -2.73
CA CYS A 122 7.73 -2.00 -2.86
C CYS A 122 7.94 -2.81 -1.58
N TYR A 123 7.83 -2.17 -0.40
CA TYR A 123 7.97 -2.88 0.88
C TYR A 123 6.73 -3.73 1.21
N THR A 124 5.54 -3.19 1.02
CA THR A 124 4.30 -3.99 1.17
C THR A 124 4.22 -5.13 0.17
N LEU A 125 4.81 -4.98 -1.03
CA LEU A 125 4.92 -6.10 -1.97
C LEU A 125 5.78 -7.24 -1.39
N VAL A 126 6.91 -6.92 -0.75
CA VAL A 126 7.75 -7.92 -0.05
C VAL A 126 6.97 -8.60 1.06
N ARG A 127 6.29 -7.83 1.92
CA ARG A 127 5.47 -8.38 3.02
C ARG A 127 4.39 -9.34 2.51
N ASP A 128 3.65 -8.93 1.49
CA ASP A 128 2.57 -9.73 0.90
C ASP A 128 3.11 -11.00 0.22
N PHE A 129 4.23 -10.88 -0.48
CA PHE A 129 4.88 -12.03 -1.09
C PHE A 129 5.30 -13.06 -0.02
N TYR A 130 5.99 -12.61 1.03
CA TYR A 130 6.42 -13.50 2.10
C TYR A 130 5.25 -14.16 2.83
N ALA A 131 4.19 -13.41 3.11
CA ALA A 131 3.00 -13.96 3.75
C ALA A 131 2.32 -15.03 2.89
N ARG A 132 2.26 -14.84 1.55
CA ARG A 132 1.54 -15.74 0.62
C ARG A 132 2.38 -16.90 0.12
N GLU A 133 3.65 -16.64 -0.22
CA GLU A 133 4.54 -17.64 -0.83
C GLU A 133 5.32 -18.45 0.20
N MET A 134 5.65 -17.83 1.33
CA MET A 134 6.53 -18.40 2.34
C MET A 134 5.82 -18.74 3.66
N GLY A 135 4.61 -18.18 3.89
CA GLY A 135 3.91 -18.32 5.17
C GLY A 135 4.56 -17.50 6.30
N ILE A 136 5.40 -16.52 5.96
CA ILE A 136 6.18 -15.71 6.92
C ILE A 136 5.55 -14.31 7.00
N SER A 137 5.23 -13.87 8.22
CA SER A 137 4.75 -12.52 8.48
C SER A 137 5.92 -11.58 8.76
N ILE A 138 6.05 -10.53 7.96
CA ILE A 138 7.07 -9.50 8.11
C ILE A 138 6.44 -8.25 8.74
N PRO A 139 7.08 -7.62 9.76
CA PRO A 139 6.56 -6.41 10.39
C PRO A 139 6.41 -5.26 9.40
N ASP A 140 5.51 -4.34 9.68
CA ASP A 140 5.42 -3.08 8.96
C ASP A 140 6.28 -2.02 9.63
N PHE A 141 6.84 -1.14 8.81
CA PHE A 141 7.61 0.01 9.26
C PHE A 141 7.00 1.28 8.68
N GLU A 142 6.80 2.26 9.55
CA GLU A 142 6.34 3.58 9.14
C GLU A 142 7.36 4.22 8.20
N ARG A 143 6.88 4.80 7.11
CA ARG A 143 7.71 5.46 6.10
C ARG A 143 6.96 6.63 5.48
N ALA A 144 7.52 7.82 5.62
CA ALA A 144 7.00 9.02 4.97
C ALA A 144 7.13 8.90 3.44
N ASP A 145 6.22 9.53 2.69
CA ASP A 145 6.36 9.58 1.23
C ASP A 145 7.67 10.27 0.86
N LYS A 146 8.38 9.67 -0.10
CA LYS A 146 9.70 10.13 -0.58
C LYS A 146 10.74 10.35 0.52
N TRP A 147 10.70 9.56 1.58
CA TRP A 147 11.67 9.63 2.69
C TRP A 147 13.14 9.64 2.22
N TRP A 148 13.43 9.09 1.06
CA TRP A 148 14.78 9.04 0.47
C TRP A 148 15.26 10.39 -0.11
N GLU A 149 14.37 11.38 -0.26
CA GLU A 149 14.68 12.74 -0.68
C GLU A 149 15.03 13.65 0.52
N ASP A 150 14.75 13.22 1.75
CA ASP A 150 15.05 13.96 2.96
C ASP A 150 16.54 13.78 3.33
N GLU A 151 17.29 14.87 3.36
CA GLU A 151 18.72 14.88 3.71
C GLU A 151 19.01 14.39 5.14
N HIS A 152 18.04 14.53 6.04
CA HIS A 152 18.11 14.07 7.43
C HIS A 152 17.60 12.63 7.62
N SER A 153 17.05 12.04 6.57
CA SER A 153 16.58 10.66 6.61
C SER A 153 17.75 9.68 6.73
N THR A 154 17.42 8.47 7.09
CA THR A 154 18.34 7.34 7.17
C THR A 154 17.89 6.24 6.21
N SER A 155 18.74 5.29 5.90
CA SER A 155 18.35 4.17 5.04
C SER A 155 17.38 3.26 5.77
N LEU A 156 16.07 3.42 5.54
CA LEU A 156 15.05 2.59 6.17
C LEU A 156 15.26 1.10 5.89
N TYR A 157 15.64 0.74 4.67
CA TYR A 157 15.93 -0.66 4.33
C TYR A 157 17.13 -1.21 5.11
N MET A 158 18.25 -0.46 5.14
CA MET A 158 19.47 -0.93 5.81
C MET A 158 19.34 -1.00 7.32
N GLN A 159 18.46 -0.19 7.91
CA GLN A 159 18.20 -0.21 9.34
C GLN A 159 17.26 -1.35 9.75
N ASN A 160 16.25 -1.62 8.94
CA ASN A 160 15.13 -2.47 9.36
C ASN A 160 15.19 -3.90 8.82
N PHE A 161 16.07 -4.24 7.85
CA PHE A 161 16.05 -5.60 7.30
C PHE A 161 16.40 -6.67 8.35
N ALA A 162 17.30 -6.38 9.27
CA ALA A 162 17.67 -7.32 10.33
C ALA A 162 16.54 -7.54 11.34
N GLU A 163 15.82 -6.45 11.71
CA GLU A 163 14.63 -6.52 12.57
C GLU A 163 13.49 -7.26 11.86
N ALA A 164 13.36 -7.09 10.55
CA ALA A 164 12.42 -7.82 9.72
C ALA A 164 12.78 -9.31 9.54
N GLY A 165 13.87 -9.78 10.15
CA GLY A 165 14.29 -11.17 10.14
C GLY A 165 15.19 -11.57 8.97
N PHE A 166 15.76 -10.61 8.24
CA PHE A 166 16.64 -10.87 7.09
C PHE A 166 18.13 -10.80 7.47
N GLU A 167 18.93 -11.60 6.77
CA GLU A 167 20.39 -11.58 6.83
C GLU A 167 21.01 -11.48 5.45
N PRO A 168 22.17 -10.82 5.29
CA PRO A 168 22.88 -10.74 4.01
C PRO A 168 23.31 -12.12 3.51
N VAL A 169 23.22 -12.32 2.17
CA VAL A 169 23.68 -13.54 1.50
C VAL A 169 24.44 -13.19 0.22
N ASP A 170 25.35 -14.08 -0.21
CA ASP A 170 26.18 -13.89 -1.40
C ASP A 170 25.59 -14.53 -2.66
N ASN A 171 24.62 -15.44 -2.52
CA ASN A 171 24.01 -16.15 -3.62
C ASN A 171 22.50 -15.95 -3.68
N LEU A 172 21.97 -15.74 -4.87
CA LEU A 172 20.54 -15.54 -5.09
C LEU A 172 19.76 -16.87 -5.07
N GLN A 173 18.66 -16.88 -4.32
CA GLN A 173 17.67 -17.95 -4.30
C GLN A 173 16.27 -17.37 -4.38
N TYR A 174 15.30 -18.18 -4.77
CA TYR A 174 13.88 -17.79 -4.85
C TYR A 174 13.39 -17.19 -3.51
N GLY A 175 12.84 -15.99 -3.61
CA GLY A 175 12.32 -15.24 -2.47
C GLY A 175 13.33 -14.29 -1.82
N ASP A 176 14.61 -14.30 -2.22
CA ASP A 176 15.58 -13.32 -1.71
C ASP A 176 15.14 -11.90 -2.06
N VAL A 177 15.40 -10.98 -1.14
CA VAL A 177 15.12 -9.57 -1.35
C VAL A 177 16.41 -8.86 -1.74
N ILE A 178 16.35 -8.20 -2.90
CA ILE A 178 17.46 -7.42 -3.43
C ILE A 178 17.19 -5.96 -3.12
N ILE A 179 18.00 -5.37 -2.24
CA ILE A 179 17.90 -3.96 -1.86
C ILE A 179 18.79 -3.14 -2.79
N CYS A 180 18.21 -2.16 -3.45
CA CYS A 180 18.91 -1.36 -4.46
C CYS A 180 18.60 0.14 -4.37
N THR A 181 19.43 0.93 -5.05
CA THR A 181 19.25 2.37 -5.18
C THR A 181 18.68 2.68 -6.57
N VAL A 182 17.55 3.39 -6.62
CA VAL A 182 16.91 3.83 -7.86
C VAL A 182 16.86 5.36 -7.89
N GLY A 183 17.29 5.93 -9.03
CA GLY A 183 17.44 7.38 -9.15
C GLY A 183 18.73 7.89 -8.50
N ASP A 184 18.85 9.21 -8.41
CA ASP A 184 19.97 9.88 -7.74
C ASP A 184 19.60 10.11 -6.26
N THR A 185 19.79 9.06 -5.45
CA THR A 185 19.48 9.09 -4.02
C THR A 185 20.65 8.57 -3.19
N LYS A 186 20.84 9.14 -2.02
CA LYS A 186 21.92 8.78 -1.09
C LYS A 186 21.79 7.36 -0.55
N TYR A 187 20.56 6.92 -0.32
CA TYR A 187 20.27 5.65 0.35
C TYR A 187 19.53 4.68 -0.56
N PRO A 188 19.70 3.36 -0.35
CA PRO A 188 18.85 2.36 -0.99
C PRO A 188 17.37 2.62 -0.67
N ASN A 189 16.57 2.73 -1.70
CA ASN A 189 15.17 3.15 -1.62
C ASN A 189 14.18 2.18 -2.29
N HIS A 190 14.67 1.05 -2.77
CA HIS A 190 13.84 0.09 -3.51
C HIS A 190 14.20 -1.35 -3.18
N ALA A 191 13.19 -2.22 -3.19
CA ALA A 191 13.32 -3.65 -2.97
C ALA A 191 12.76 -4.44 -4.14
N LEU A 192 13.49 -5.46 -4.56
CA LEU A 192 13.11 -6.45 -5.56
C LEU A 192 13.02 -7.82 -4.90
N ILE A 193 12.15 -8.69 -5.38
CA ILE A 193 12.02 -10.07 -4.92
C ILE A 193 12.50 -11.00 -6.04
N TYR A 194 13.55 -11.76 -5.78
CA TYR A 194 14.10 -12.67 -6.76
C TYR A 194 13.20 -13.89 -6.95
N LEU A 195 12.84 -14.18 -8.20
CA LEU A 195 11.95 -15.27 -8.57
C LEU A 195 12.67 -16.42 -9.31
N GLY A 196 13.91 -16.18 -9.77
CA GLY A 196 14.65 -17.19 -10.54
C GLY A 196 14.12 -17.40 -11.94
N GLU A 197 14.11 -18.65 -12.39
CA GLU A 197 13.64 -19.03 -13.71
C GLU A 197 12.14 -18.87 -13.86
N ASN A 198 11.70 -18.40 -15.03
CA ASN A 198 10.30 -18.23 -15.43
C ASN A 198 9.49 -17.23 -14.59
N GLY A 199 10.06 -16.64 -13.54
CA GLY A 199 9.40 -15.59 -12.74
C GLY A 199 8.05 -15.98 -12.15
N LYS A 200 7.84 -17.26 -11.84
CA LYS A 200 6.58 -17.78 -11.27
C LYS A 200 6.54 -17.64 -9.76
N PHE A 201 5.35 -17.47 -9.25
CA PHE A 201 5.01 -17.64 -7.84
C PHE A 201 3.71 -18.44 -7.72
N ARG A 202 3.44 -19.03 -6.54
CA ARG A 202 2.43 -20.07 -6.35
C ARG A 202 1.05 -19.53 -6.00
N SER A 203 1.02 -18.37 -5.37
CA SER A 203 -0.23 -17.79 -4.80
C SER A 203 -1.15 -17.16 -5.83
N GLU A 204 -0.67 -16.95 -7.06
CA GLU A 204 -1.44 -16.36 -8.15
C GLU A 204 -1.13 -17.05 -9.48
N GLU A 205 -2.14 -17.17 -10.33
CA GLU A 205 -1.91 -17.54 -11.72
C GLU A 205 -1.17 -16.43 -12.45
N THR A 206 -0.03 -16.75 -13.00
CA THR A 206 0.79 -15.82 -13.78
C THR A 206 1.09 -16.37 -15.14
N THR A 207 1.08 -15.51 -16.15
CA THR A 207 1.56 -15.87 -17.49
C THR A 207 3.03 -16.22 -17.41
N ASP A 208 3.44 -17.21 -18.21
CA ASP A 208 4.85 -17.58 -18.34
C ASP A 208 5.66 -16.38 -18.85
N THR A 209 6.84 -16.18 -18.26
CA THR A 209 7.85 -15.28 -18.79
C THR A 209 8.98 -16.10 -19.39
N PHE A 210 9.46 -15.68 -20.55
CA PHE A 210 10.63 -16.29 -21.19
C PHE A 210 11.89 -15.58 -20.64
N GLY A 211 12.37 -16.00 -19.47
CA GLY A 211 13.57 -15.40 -18.89
C GLY A 211 14.13 -16.20 -17.73
N THR A 212 15.44 -16.19 -17.63
CA THR A 212 16.19 -16.59 -16.44
C THR A 212 16.44 -15.37 -15.57
N ASN A 213 16.63 -15.56 -14.26
CA ASN A 213 16.93 -14.49 -13.33
C ASN A 213 15.81 -13.41 -13.25
N MET A 214 14.57 -13.83 -13.19
CA MET A 214 13.45 -12.92 -13.03
C MET A 214 13.32 -12.41 -11.60
N PHE A 215 12.82 -11.19 -11.46
CA PHE A 215 12.41 -10.63 -10.17
C PHE A 215 11.06 -9.92 -10.26
N LEU A 216 10.40 -9.76 -9.14
CA LEU A 216 9.16 -9.00 -8.96
C LEU A 216 9.48 -7.72 -8.20
N HIS A 217 8.92 -6.60 -8.64
CA HIS A 217 9.08 -5.32 -7.95
C HIS A 217 7.88 -4.38 -8.15
N HIS A 218 7.90 -3.27 -7.41
CA HIS A 218 6.86 -2.26 -7.45
C HIS A 218 7.50 -0.87 -7.46
N MET A 219 7.78 -0.36 -8.65
CA MET A 219 8.36 0.98 -8.83
C MET A 219 7.38 2.07 -8.40
N TYR A 220 7.92 3.16 -7.85
CA TYR A 220 7.15 4.34 -7.47
C TYR A 220 6.28 4.84 -8.65
N GLY A 221 4.98 5.01 -8.37
CA GLY A 221 3.98 5.48 -9.35
C GLY A 221 3.67 4.53 -10.51
N ARG A 222 4.18 3.28 -10.49
CA ARG A 222 3.93 2.28 -11.55
C ARG A 222 3.22 1.06 -10.97
N LYS A 223 2.68 0.22 -11.86
CA LYS A 223 2.17 -1.09 -11.43
C LYS A 223 3.32 -2.04 -11.13
N SER A 224 3.11 -2.94 -10.15
CA SER A 224 4.05 -4.03 -9.90
C SER A 224 4.23 -4.90 -11.13
N THR A 225 5.47 -5.27 -11.41
CA THR A 225 5.85 -6.01 -12.62
C THR A 225 7.00 -6.97 -12.36
N ARG A 226 7.22 -7.87 -13.31
CA ARG A 226 8.38 -8.77 -13.36
C ARG A 226 9.35 -8.27 -14.41
N GLU A 227 10.62 -8.28 -14.06
CA GLU A 227 11.72 -7.91 -14.96
C GLU A 227 12.88 -8.91 -14.85
N VAL A 228 13.84 -8.84 -15.78
CA VAL A 228 15.06 -9.64 -15.74
C VAL A 228 16.11 -8.93 -14.87
N TYR A 229 16.69 -9.66 -13.92
CA TYR A 229 17.80 -9.18 -13.11
C TYR A 229 19.11 -9.19 -13.90
N GLY A 230 19.22 -8.22 -14.81
CA GLY A 230 20.38 -7.96 -15.65
C GLY A 230 21.37 -6.98 -15.02
N ASP A 231 22.42 -6.64 -15.77
CA ASP A 231 23.53 -5.83 -15.25
C ASP A 231 23.09 -4.44 -14.75
N GLN A 232 22.13 -3.81 -15.43
CA GLN A 232 21.55 -2.54 -14.98
C GLN A 232 20.96 -2.57 -13.56
N TRP A 233 20.47 -3.72 -13.09
CA TRP A 233 19.96 -3.89 -11.74
C TRP A 233 21.03 -4.34 -10.77
N LYS A 234 21.99 -5.17 -11.24
CA LYS A 234 23.16 -5.57 -10.45
C LYS A 234 23.99 -4.37 -10.02
N ASP A 235 24.20 -3.40 -10.92
CA ASP A 235 24.95 -2.17 -10.62
C ASP A 235 24.28 -1.28 -9.56
N LYS A 236 22.95 -1.37 -9.45
CA LYS A 236 22.16 -0.65 -8.45
C LYS A 236 22.04 -1.39 -7.12
N THR A 237 22.37 -2.68 -7.09
CA THR A 237 22.24 -3.53 -5.91
C THR A 237 23.22 -3.13 -4.83
N LYS A 238 22.74 -2.99 -3.61
CA LYS A 238 23.56 -2.70 -2.42
C LYS A 238 23.77 -3.94 -1.57
N VAL A 239 22.74 -4.74 -1.40
CA VAL A 239 22.80 -6.00 -0.66
C VAL A 239 21.67 -6.92 -1.11
N VAL A 240 21.94 -8.22 -1.06
CA VAL A 240 20.93 -9.28 -1.17
C VAL A 240 20.70 -9.83 0.24
N VAL A 241 19.46 -9.97 0.64
CA VAL A 241 19.11 -10.48 1.97
C VAL A 241 18.11 -11.62 1.87
N ARG A 242 18.23 -12.59 2.74
CA ARG A 242 17.36 -13.77 2.89
C ARG A 242 16.78 -13.81 4.29
N HIS A 243 15.51 -14.19 4.39
CA HIS A 243 14.87 -14.35 5.69
C HIS A 243 15.44 -15.58 6.42
N LYS A 244 15.72 -15.45 7.73
CA LYS A 244 16.35 -16.48 8.58
C LYS A 244 15.65 -17.83 8.54
N GLU A 245 14.33 -17.84 8.39
CA GLU A 245 13.56 -19.09 8.27
C GLU A 245 13.77 -19.80 6.91
N LYS A 246 14.56 -19.22 6.00
CA LYS A 246 14.92 -19.78 4.68
C LYS A 246 16.42 -20.04 4.52
N LEU A 247 17.21 -19.81 5.54
CA LEU A 247 18.65 -20.10 5.58
C LEU A 247 18.96 -21.59 5.71
#